data_333888e99cd7ff4abe610d529c20b39a
#
_entry.id   333888e99cd7ff4abe610d529c20b39a
#
_cell.length_a   1.000
_cell.length_b   1.000
_cell.length_c   1.000
_cell.angle_alpha   90.00
_cell.angle_beta   90.00
_cell.angle_gamma   90.00
#
_symmetry.space_group_name_H-M   'P 1'
#
loop_
_entity.id
_entity.type
_entity.pdbx_description
1 polymer ?
#
loop_
_entity_poly.entity_id
_entity_poly.type
_entity_poly.pdbx_seq_one_letter_code
_entity_poly.pdbx_strand_id
1 'polypeptide(L)'
;RKGGFSGYLPKPISGALLEAAVLSILPKELVALSETASQSEIGKDVLIFEQAKRISLMVTTDSVCDLPESLKREFGISICHYYICTEQGRFLDESELMADELLAHMAGGKKGVSQPPDVQDYERFFAQKLTEAQNVIHITMAKHVSDGHPNALEAAKSFENVTVIDSGHLSSSMGLSVLYAAHMAENHASRDEIVKTVKKLRRYISSAFIIDSTHMMCKSGQISKRVQVMCDALLLHPVIVLRKSRMAVSSMEMGSFYHVIKGYVRKTLANPRGIDRRILFITYAGMDEESLQYIQELVRQYCPFERVYLQKASSAIASNCGPGSFGLLFMRRNEASISYSEGYR
;
A
#
# COMPACT_ATOMS: atom_id res chain seq x y z
N ARG A 1 -21.07 14.78 29.71
CA ARG A 1 -21.46 13.48 30.30
C ARG A 1 -21.00 12.40 29.33
N LYS A 2 -20.09 11.53 29.75
CA LYS A 2 -19.60 10.37 29.03
C LYS A 2 -20.73 9.37 28.92
N GLY A 3 -21.25 9.10 27.71
CA GLY A 3 -22.19 8.04 27.42
C GLY A 3 -21.44 6.71 27.34
N GLY A 4 -21.42 5.95 28.43
CA GLY A 4 -20.95 4.56 28.39
C GLY A 4 -22.10 3.64 27.97
N PHE A 5 -21.81 2.63 27.17
CA PHE A 5 -22.71 1.53 26.86
C PHE A 5 -23.10 0.82 28.16
N SER A 6 -24.39 0.80 28.51
CA SER A 6 -24.89 0.23 29.77
C SER A 6 -25.68 -1.06 29.58
N GLY A 7 -25.42 -1.85 28.55
CA GLY A 7 -26.12 -3.11 28.35
C GLY A 7 -25.23 -4.25 27.84
N TYR A 8 -25.31 -5.41 28.51
CA TYR A 8 -24.65 -6.65 28.12
C TYR A 8 -25.71 -7.66 27.65
N LEU A 9 -25.56 -8.16 26.41
CA LEU A 9 -26.44 -9.20 25.87
C LEU A 9 -25.74 -10.57 25.93
N PRO A 10 -26.22 -11.56 26.65
CA PRO A 10 -25.64 -12.88 26.66
C PRO A 10 -25.89 -13.63 25.33
N LYS A 11 -24.92 -14.41 24.88
CA LYS A 11 -25.08 -15.32 23.72
C LYS A 11 -25.73 -16.65 24.16
N PRO A 12 -26.61 -17.25 23.34
CA PRO A 12 -27.10 -16.81 22.02
C PRO A 12 -28.18 -15.70 22.11
N ILE A 13 -28.11 -14.75 21.20
CA ILE A 13 -29.06 -13.63 21.14
C ILE A 13 -30.28 -14.06 20.32
N SER A 14 -31.49 -14.14 20.96
CA SER A 14 -32.72 -14.32 20.21
C SER A 14 -33.15 -13.00 19.56
N GLY A 15 -33.84 -13.07 18.42
CA GLY A 15 -34.38 -11.87 17.73
C GLY A 15 -35.20 -10.98 18.66
N ALA A 16 -36.05 -11.57 19.52
CA ALA A 16 -36.87 -10.87 20.51
C ALA A 16 -36.05 -10.11 21.57
N LEU A 17 -34.92 -10.66 22.00
CA LEU A 17 -34.00 -10.01 22.96
C LEU A 17 -33.25 -8.84 22.34
N LEU A 18 -32.90 -8.96 21.06
CA LEU A 18 -32.26 -7.88 20.31
C LEU A 18 -33.25 -6.73 20.08
N GLU A 19 -34.48 -7.04 19.70
CA GLU A 19 -35.56 -6.08 19.49
C GLU A 19 -35.88 -5.32 20.78
N ALA A 20 -36.05 -6.01 21.90
CA ALA A 20 -36.28 -5.39 23.20
C ALA A 20 -35.12 -4.48 23.63
N ALA A 21 -33.87 -4.88 23.37
CA ALA A 21 -32.69 -4.07 23.70
C ALA A 21 -32.63 -2.81 22.82
N VAL A 22 -32.94 -2.90 21.54
CA VAL A 22 -32.96 -1.75 20.62
C VAL A 22 -34.08 -0.78 21.01
N LEU A 23 -35.27 -1.26 21.30
CA LEU A 23 -36.42 -0.43 21.75
C LEU A 23 -36.16 0.27 23.08
N SER A 24 -35.36 -0.32 23.97
CA SER A 24 -34.99 0.31 25.25
C SER A 24 -34.01 1.49 25.13
N ILE A 25 -33.34 1.61 24.02
CA ILE A 25 -32.33 2.66 23.75
C ILE A 25 -32.92 3.82 22.94
N LEU A 26 -34.03 3.57 22.21
CA LEU A 26 -34.67 4.58 21.37
C LEU A 26 -35.39 5.64 22.22
N PRO A 27 -35.41 6.93 21.81
CA PRO A 27 -36.25 7.96 22.40
C PRO A 27 -37.72 7.55 22.36
N LYS A 28 -38.45 7.82 23.45
CA LYS A 28 -39.87 7.43 23.58
C LYS A 28 -40.77 7.90 22.42
N GLU A 29 -40.44 9.03 21.81
CA GLU A 29 -41.11 9.57 20.62
C GLU A 29 -40.96 8.68 19.38
N LEU A 30 -39.82 8.00 19.22
CA LEU A 30 -39.59 7.04 18.11
C LEU A 30 -40.23 5.67 18.38
N VAL A 31 -40.34 5.26 19.64
CA VAL A 31 -41.05 4.04 20.03
C VAL A 31 -42.56 4.18 19.77
N ALA A 32 -43.15 5.34 20.11
CA ALA A 32 -44.57 5.65 19.85
C ALA A 32 -44.90 5.67 18.35
N LEU A 33 -43.96 6.12 17.50
CA LEU A 33 -44.10 6.07 16.03
C LEU A 33 -44.08 4.63 15.49
N SER A 34 -43.34 3.73 16.11
CA SER A 34 -43.30 2.32 15.71
C SER A 34 -44.59 1.55 16.06
N GLU A 35 -45.22 1.90 17.17
CA GLU A 35 -46.48 1.29 17.60
C GLU A 35 -47.70 1.77 16.75
N THR A 36 -47.68 3.01 16.28
CA THR A 36 -48.70 3.56 15.38
C THR A 36 -48.51 3.12 13.93
N ALA A 37 -47.31 2.84 13.49
CA ALA A 37 -47.02 2.33 12.14
C ALA A 37 -47.47 0.89 11.90
N SER A 38 -47.69 0.11 12.95
CA SER A 38 -48.21 -1.28 12.83
C SER A 38 -49.70 -1.36 12.42
N GLN A 39 -50.42 -0.25 12.32
CA GLN A 39 -51.82 -0.22 11.95
C GLN A 39 -52.15 0.52 10.63
N SER A 40 -51.17 1.04 9.92
CA SER A 40 -51.36 1.71 8.64
C SER A 40 -50.40 1.19 7.58
N GLU A 41 -50.82 1.17 6.31
CA GLU A 41 -50.05 0.74 5.12
C GLU A 41 -48.73 1.52 4.91
N ILE A 42 -48.36 2.41 5.80
CA ILE A 42 -47.10 3.17 5.83
C ILE A 42 -45.89 2.27 6.17
N GLY A 43 -46.12 1.07 6.72
CA GLY A 43 -45.07 0.14 7.13
C GLY A 43 -44.26 -0.52 6.01
N LYS A 44 -44.60 -0.31 4.73
CA LYS A 44 -43.82 -0.86 3.61
C LYS A 44 -42.75 0.08 3.08
N ASP A 45 -42.87 1.39 3.31
CA ASP A 45 -41.94 2.37 2.75
C ASP A 45 -40.82 2.83 3.72
N VAL A 46 -40.93 2.51 5.00
CA VAL A 46 -39.99 3.00 6.03
C VAL A 46 -38.79 2.03 6.28
N LEU A 47 -38.84 0.84 5.71
CA LEU A 47 -37.73 -0.14 5.81
C LEU A 47 -37.02 -0.38 4.47
N ILE A 48 -37.11 0.55 3.54
CA ILE A 48 -36.10 0.65 2.52
C ILE A 48 -34.90 1.36 3.21
N PHE A 49 -34.13 0.63 4.01
CA PHE A 49 -32.71 0.88 4.04
C PHE A 49 -32.30 0.83 2.58
N GLU A 50 -32.12 1.98 1.93
CA GLU A 50 -31.32 2.00 0.71
C GLU A 50 -30.06 1.21 1.07
N GLN A 51 -29.98 -0.02 0.59
CA GLN A 51 -28.70 -0.74 0.63
C GLN A 51 -27.76 0.20 -0.10
N ALA A 52 -26.85 0.82 0.63
CA ALA A 52 -25.91 1.77 0.09
C ALA A 52 -25.37 1.13 -1.19
N LYS A 53 -25.67 1.76 -2.34
CA LYS A 53 -25.48 1.15 -3.66
C LYS A 53 -24.01 0.76 -3.76
N ARG A 54 -23.71 -0.54 -3.61
CA ARG A 54 -22.32 -1.02 -3.66
C ARG A 54 -21.70 -0.60 -4.98
N ILE A 55 -20.50 -0.06 -4.93
CA ILE A 55 -19.74 0.25 -6.15
C ILE A 55 -19.51 -1.04 -6.95
N SER A 56 -19.45 -0.96 -8.26
CA SER A 56 -19.31 -2.13 -9.12
C SER A 56 -17.97 -2.85 -8.93
N LEU A 57 -16.88 -2.09 -8.70
CA LEU A 57 -15.53 -2.61 -8.55
C LEU A 57 -14.71 -1.69 -7.64
N MET A 58 -14.06 -2.29 -6.64
CA MET A 58 -13.11 -1.61 -5.75
C MET A 58 -11.70 -2.14 -5.97
N VAL A 59 -10.74 -1.22 -6.03
CA VAL A 59 -9.31 -1.58 -6.02
C VAL A 59 -8.78 -1.43 -4.61
N THR A 60 -8.14 -2.48 -4.13
CA THR A 60 -7.53 -2.55 -2.80
C THR A 60 -6.07 -2.98 -2.91
N THR A 61 -5.29 -2.71 -1.88
CA THR A 61 -3.86 -3.07 -1.87
C THR A 61 -3.34 -3.18 -0.44
N ASP A 62 -2.08 -3.60 -0.30
CA ASP A 62 -1.39 -3.64 0.99
C ASP A 62 -0.78 -2.28 1.35
N SER A 63 -0.54 -2.00 2.65
CA SER A 63 0.09 -0.74 3.12
C SER A 63 1.46 -0.49 2.49
N VAL A 64 2.19 -1.55 2.17
CA VAL A 64 3.50 -1.51 1.49
C VAL A 64 3.47 -0.99 0.05
N CYS A 65 2.36 -0.40 -0.40
CA CYS A 65 2.26 0.28 -1.70
C CYS A 65 2.86 1.70 -1.69
N ASP A 66 3.12 2.25 -0.51
CA ASP A 66 3.71 3.58 -0.31
C ASP A 66 3.09 4.64 -1.22
N LEU A 67 1.76 4.75 -1.20
CA LEU A 67 1.02 5.79 -1.91
C LEU A 67 0.71 6.96 -0.97
N PRO A 68 0.81 8.22 -1.44
CA PRO A 68 0.33 9.37 -0.70
C PRO A 68 -1.14 9.23 -0.32
N GLU A 69 -1.50 9.68 0.87
CA GLU A 69 -2.86 9.63 1.37
C GLU A 69 -3.86 10.37 0.47
N SER A 70 -3.39 11.48 -0.16
CA SER A 70 -4.18 12.21 -1.15
C SER A 70 -4.61 11.34 -2.34
N LEU A 71 -3.70 10.52 -2.87
CA LEU A 71 -3.99 9.62 -3.99
C LEU A 71 -4.86 8.43 -3.55
N LYS A 72 -4.63 7.89 -2.34
CA LYS A 72 -5.49 6.82 -1.79
C LYS A 72 -6.95 7.27 -1.69
N ARG A 73 -7.17 8.50 -1.21
CA ARG A 73 -8.52 9.10 -1.12
C ARG A 73 -9.11 9.46 -2.48
N GLU A 74 -8.32 10.11 -3.34
CA GLU A 74 -8.76 10.52 -4.68
C GLU A 74 -9.32 9.33 -5.48
N PHE A 75 -8.66 8.18 -5.41
CA PHE A 75 -9.03 6.98 -6.17
C PHE A 75 -9.81 5.93 -5.35
N GLY A 76 -10.23 6.24 -4.14
CA GLY A 76 -10.99 5.31 -3.30
C GLY A 76 -10.27 4.00 -3.00
N ILE A 77 -8.91 4.04 -2.89
CA ILE A 77 -8.10 2.85 -2.67
C ILE A 77 -8.14 2.45 -1.20
N SER A 78 -8.58 1.23 -0.90
CA SER A 78 -8.59 0.68 0.46
C SER A 78 -7.35 -0.14 0.74
N ILE A 79 -6.82 -0.01 1.95
CA ILE A 79 -5.54 -0.58 2.37
C ILE A 79 -5.75 -1.75 3.33
N CYS A 80 -5.10 -2.88 3.06
CA CYS A 80 -4.88 -3.96 4.00
C CYS A 80 -3.51 -3.75 4.64
N HIS A 81 -3.48 -3.50 5.95
CA HIS A 81 -2.23 -3.15 6.62
C HIS A 81 -1.38 -4.38 6.92
N TYR A 82 -0.08 -4.27 6.63
CA TYR A 82 0.95 -5.14 7.20
C TYR A 82 1.06 -4.88 8.69
N TYR A 83 1.84 -5.68 9.35
CA TYR A 83 2.15 -5.54 10.77
C TYR A 83 3.64 -5.31 10.98
N ILE A 84 3.95 -4.59 12.04
CA ILE A 84 5.30 -4.44 12.56
C ILE A 84 5.34 -5.11 13.92
N CYS A 85 6.17 -6.14 14.04
CA CYS A 85 6.39 -6.86 15.29
C CYS A 85 7.65 -6.32 15.97
N THR A 86 7.50 -5.85 17.21
CA THR A 86 8.57 -5.40 18.10
C THR A 86 8.51 -6.18 19.40
N GLU A 87 9.45 -5.93 20.33
CA GLU A 87 9.39 -6.48 21.68
C GLU A 87 8.18 -5.96 22.48
N GLN A 88 7.57 -4.85 22.03
CA GLN A 88 6.41 -4.22 22.69
C GLN A 88 5.07 -4.75 22.20
N GLY A 89 5.05 -5.43 21.05
CA GLY A 89 3.83 -5.95 20.46
C GLY A 89 3.81 -5.96 18.95
N ARG A 90 2.61 -6.15 18.41
CA ARG A 90 2.29 -6.18 16.98
C ARG A 90 1.45 -4.93 16.65
N PHE A 91 1.93 -4.09 15.75
CA PHE A 91 1.36 -2.81 15.39
C PHE A 91 0.99 -2.79 13.90
N LEU A 92 -0.08 -2.09 13.57
CA LEU A 92 -0.46 -1.88 12.17
C LEU A 92 0.53 -0.89 11.50
N ASP A 93 1.07 -1.31 10.37
CA ASP A 93 1.95 -0.51 9.52
C ASP A 93 1.24 0.76 9.02
N GLU A 94 1.91 1.90 9.03
CA GLU A 94 1.42 3.24 8.68
C GLU A 94 0.26 3.79 9.54
N SER A 95 -0.36 2.99 10.40
CA SER A 95 -1.51 3.39 11.20
C SER A 95 -1.19 3.52 12.69
N GLU A 96 -0.47 2.55 13.26
CA GLU A 96 -0.14 2.50 14.69
C GLU A 96 1.35 2.72 14.96
N LEU A 97 2.21 2.47 13.96
CA LEU A 97 3.65 2.68 14.06
C LEU A 97 4.18 3.27 12.76
N MET A 98 4.71 4.49 12.84
CA MET A 98 5.25 5.22 11.70
C MET A 98 6.72 4.87 11.45
N ALA A 99 7.17 5.00 10.18
CA ALA A 99 8.52 4.61 9.77
C ALA A 99 9.64 5.29 10.58
N ASP A 100 9.52 6.59 10.87
CA ASP A 100 10.54 7.34 11.63
C ASP A 100 10.66 6.81 13.07
N GLU A 101 9.52 6.47 13.72
CA GLU A 101 9.48 5.92 15.07
C GLU A 101 10.12 4.52 15.11
N LEU A 102 9.78 3.68 14.10
CA LEU A 102 10.37 2.36 13.96
C LEU A 102 11.89 2.43 13.73
N LEU A 103 12.35 3.31 12.82
CA LEU A 103 13.77 3.49 12.55
C LEU A 103 14.53 3.98 13.80
N ALA A 104 13.97 4.91 14.57
CA ALA A 104 14.54 5.36 15.84
C ALA A 104 14.60 4.21 16.88
N HIS A 105 13.55 3.39 16.97
CA HIS A 105 13.51 2.19 17.81
C HIS A 105 14.62 1.20 17.43
N MET A 106 14.78 0.96 16.14
CA MET A 106 15.81 0.04 15.61
C MET A 106 17.23 0.59 15.72
N ALA A 107 17.44 1.91 15.65
CA ALA A 107 18.71 2.57 15.90
C ALA A 107 19.16 2.38 17.36
N GLY A 108 18.23 2.30 18.31
CA GLY A 108 18.48 1.92 19.70
C GLY A 108 18.84 0.45 19.93
N GLY A 109 19.09 -0.33 18.86
CA GLY A 109 19.48 -1.74 18.92
C GLY A 109 18.32 -2.72 19.06
N LYS A 110 17.09 -2.25 19.10
CA LYS A 110 15.88 -3.06 19.25
C LYS A 110 15.45 -3.67 17.91
N LYS A 111 14.54 -4.65 17.96
CA LYS A 111 14.07 -5.36 16.75
C LYS A 111 12.76 -4.74 16.26
N GLY A 112 12.62 -4.66 14.94
CA GLY A 112 11.38 -4.35 14.25
C GLY A 112 11.31 -5.22 13.00
N VAL A 113 10.29 -6.07 12.89
CA VAL A 113 10.15 -7.02 11.78
C VAL A 113 8.79 -6.82 11.14
N SER A 114 8.77 -6.62 9.83
CA SER A 114 7.54 -6.57 9.05
C SER A 114 6.95 -7.96 8.88
N GLN A 115 5.64 -8.07 9.03
CA GLN A 115 4.86 -9.30 8.85
C GLN A 115 3.68 -9.01 7.94
N PRO A 116 3.45 -9.80 6.86
CA PRO A 116 2.26 -9.65 6.04
C PRO A 116 1.02 -10.08 6.83
N PRO A 117 -0.19 -9.62 6.43
CA PRO A 117 -1.45 -10.19 6.89
C PRO A 117 -1.49 -11.70 6.65
N ASP A 118 -2.06 -12.44 7.56
CA ASP A 118 -2.31 -13.86 7.38
C ASP A 118 -3.59 -14.10 6.53
N VAL A 119 -3.92 -15.36 6.28
CA VAL A 119 -5.09 -15.73 5.47
C VAL A 119 -6.38 -15.20 6.11
N GLN A 120 -6.52 -15.30 7.44
CA GLN A 120 -7.71 -14.84 8.15
C GLN A 120 -7.82 -13.31 8.17
N ASP A 121 -6.69 -12.59 8.23
CA ASP A 121 -6.65 -11.13 8.12
C ASP A 121 -7.21 -10.69 6.76
N TYR A 122 -6.75 -11.33 5.67
CA TYR A 122 -7.26 -11.06 4.33
C TYR A 122 -8.72 -11.47 4.15
N GLU A 123 -9.16 -12.59 4.70
CA GLU A 123 -10.57 -12.99 4.65
C GLU A 123 -11.47 -11.94 5.31
N ARG A 124 -11.11 -11.47 6.50
CA ARG A 124 -11.84 -10.39 7.19
C ARG A 124 -11.86 -9.11 6.37
N PHE A 125 -10.73 -8.73 5.81
CA PHE A 125 -10.62 -7.55 4.96
C PHE A 125 -11.49 -7.66 3.71
N PHE A 126 -11.43 -8.76 2.97
CA PHE A 126 -12.24 -8.97 1.76
C PHE A 126 -13.73 -9.03 2.07
N ALA A 127 -14.13 -9.72 3.14
CA ALA A 127 -15.52 -9.77 3.58
C ALA A 127 -16.06 -8.34 3.87
N GLN A 128 -15.27 -7.52 4.56
CA GLN A 128 -15.63 -6.13 4.82
C GLN A 128 -15.77 -5.34 3.51
N LYS A 129 -14.80 -5.44 2.59
CA LYS A 129 -14.83 -4.66 1.34
C LYS A 129 -15.95 -5.09 0.40
N LEU A 130 -16.37 -6.34 0.45
CA LEU A 130 -17.55 -6.82 -0.30
C LEU A 130 -18.89 -6.31 0.25
N THR A 131 -18.93 -5.71 1.44
CA THR A 131 -20.12 -4.94 1.86
C THR A 131 -20.26 -3.61 1.13
N GLU A 132 -19.14 -3.03 0.68
CA GLU A 132 -19.04 -1.73 0.02
C GLU A 132 -19.01 -1.85 -1.53
N ALA A 133 -18.50 -2.99 -2.05
CA ALA A 133 -18.31 -3.22 -3.48
C ALA A 133 -18.89 -4.56 -3.92
N GLN A 134 -19.27 -4.66 -5.22
CA GLN A 134 -19.70 -5.93 -5.82
C GLN A 134 -18.52 -6.84 -6.14
N ASN A 135 -17.40 -6.26 -6.56
CA ASN A 135 -16.16 -6.95 -6.89
C ASN A 135 -14.98 -6.22 -6.27
N VAL A 136 -13.95 -6.98 -5.88
CA VAL A 136 -12.70 -6.47 -5.34
C VAL A 136 -11.53 -6.96 -6.19
N ILE A 137 -10.66 -6.06 -6.61
CA ILE A 137 -9.33 -6.38 -7.13
C ILE A 137 -8.31 -5.98 -6.06
N HIS A 138 -7.60 -6.96 -5.52
CA HIS A 138 -6.55 -6.75 -4.54
C HIS A 138 -5.17 -6.91 -5.19
N ILE A 139 -4.34 -5.87 -5.13
CA ILE A 139 -3.00 -5.87 -5.71
C ILE A 139 -1.99 -5.98 -4.58
N THR A 140 -1.20 -7.05 -4.58
CA THR A 140 -0.24 -7.37 -3.52
C THR A 140 1.19 -7.02 -3.93
N MET A 141 2.07 -6.97 -2.93
CA MET A 141 3.51 -6.96 -3.14
C MET A 141 3.97 -8.21 -3.91
N ALA A 142 5.14 -8.11 -4.56
CA ALA A 142 5.75 -9.17 -5.33
C ALA A 142 5.82 -10.51 -4.57
N LYS A 143 5.26 -11.55 -5.14
CA LYS A 143 5.05 -12.88 -4.54
C LYS A 143 6.30 -13.61 -4.05
N HIS A 144 7.49 -13.18 -4.51
CA HIS A 144 8.76 -13.76 -4.09
C HIS A 144 9.50 -12.88 -3.06
N VAL A 145 8.87 -11.79 -2.61
CA VAL A 145 9.42 -10.86 -1.62
C VAL A 145 8.71 -11.03 -0.28
N SER A 146 7.42 -11.39 -0.30
CA SER A 146 6.60 -11.54 0.90
C SER A 146 5.57 -12.65 0.74
N ASP A 147 5.16 -13.23 1.87
CA ASP A 147 4.05 -14.19 1.95
C ASP A 147 2.67 -13.53 1.83
N GLY A 148 2.58 -12.19 1.71
CA GLY A 148 1.32 -11.49 1.54
C GLY A 148 0.53 -11.95 0.31
N HIS A 149 1.21 -12.15 -0.83
CA HIS A 149 0.53 -12.64 -2.04
C HIS A 149 -0.06 -14.06 -1.89
N PRO A 150 0.68 -15.09 -1.47
CA PRO A 150 0.09 -16.41 -1.26
C PRO A 150 -1.02 -16.41 -0.20
N ASN A 151 -0.89 -15.63 0.89
CA ASN A 151 -1.94 -15.52 1.90
C ASN A 151 -3.22 -14.88 1.34
N ALA A 152 -3.09 -13.76 0.61
CA ALA A 152 -4.23 -13.10 -0.04
C ALA A 152 -4.89 -13.99 -1.10
N LEU A 153 -4.08 -14.76 -1.85
CA LEU A 153 -4.59 -15.69 -2.87
C LEU A 153 -5.35 -16.85 -2.23
N GLU A 154 -4.88 -17.36 -1.10
CA GLU A 154 -5.58 -18.41 -0.34
C GLU A 154 -6.91 -17.90 0.20
N ALA A 155 -6.90 -16.73 0.86
CA ALA A 155 -8.10 -16.08 1.37
C ALA A 155 -9.15 -15.81 0.29
N ALA A 156 -8.71 -15.41 -0.91
CA ALA A 156 -9.59 -15.11 -2.02
C ALA A 156 -10.39 -16.34 -2.52
N LYS A 157 -9.97 -17.57 -2.22
CA LYS A 157 -10.71 -18.79 -2.59
C LYS A 157 -12.10 -18.87 -1.94
N SER A 158 -12.27 -18.19 -0.81
CA SER A 158 -13.55 -18.11 -0.09
C SER A 158 -14.55 -17.13 -0.75
N PHE A 159 -14.17 -16.42 -1.82
CA PHE A 159 -14.96 -15.36 -2.43
C PHE A 159 -14.91 -15.40 -3.96
N GLU A 160 -16.08 -15.51 -4.62
CA GLU A 160 -16.16 -15.50 -6.10
C GLU A 160 -15.82 -14.12 -6.70
N ASN A 161 -16.03 -13.06 -5.93
CA ASN A 161 -15.93 -11.68 -6.38
C ASN A 161 -14.61 -11.00 -5.98
N VAL A 162 -13.62 -11.74 -5.48
CA VAL A 162 -12.28 -11.24 -5.17
C VAL A 162 -11.27 -11.75 -6.18
N THR A 163 -10.45 -10.85 -6.69
CA THR A 163 -9.34 -11.19 -7.59
C THR A 163 -8.05 -10.64 -7.04
N VAL A 164 -7.08 -11.50 -6.79
CA VAL A 164 -5.75 -11.14 -6.30
C VAL A 164 -4.74 -11.08 -7.45
N ILE A 165 -3.97 -10.00 -7.50
CA ILE A 165 -2.94 -9.77 -8.53
C ILE A 165 -1.59 -9.55 -7.85
N ASP A 166 -0.58 -10.36 -8.20
CA ASP A 166 0.82 -10.08 -7.89
C ASP A 166 1.26 -8.85 -8.69
N SER A 167 1.65 -7.75 -8.07
CA SER A 167 2.18 -6.57 -8.78
C SER A 167 3.54 -6.85 -9.44
N GLY A 168 4.29 -7.82 -8.94
CA GLY A 168 5.69 -8.04 -9.30
C GLY A 168 6.65 -6.98 -8.76
N HIS A 169 6.15 -6.05 -7.94
CA HIS A 169 6.85 -4.89 -7.39
C HIS A 169 6.61 -4.75 -5.89
N LEU A 170 7.19 -3.71 -5.29
CA LEU A 170 7.01 -3.29 -3.90
C LEU A 170 6.98 -1.76 -3.84
N SER A 171 6.59 -1.20 -2.68
CA SER A 171 6.63 0.24 -2.44
C SER A 171 5.84 1.02 -3.51
N SER A 172 6.17 2.28 -3.78
CA SER A 172 5.44 3.09 -4.77
C SER A 172 5.52 2.55 -6.21
N SER A 173 6.45 1.61 -6.52
CA SER A 173 6.40 0.89 -7.79
C SER A 173 5.21 -0.07 -7.89
N MET A 174 4.81 -0.70 -6.78
CA MET A 174 3.53 -1.40 -6.68
C MET A 174 2.37 -0.39 -6.72
N GLY A 175 2.52 0.74 -6.01
CA GLY A 175 1.56 1.84 -6.01
C GLY A 175 1.21 2.34 -7.41
N LEU A 176 2.17 2.42 -8.34
CA LEU A 176 1.89 2.74 -9.74
C LEU A 176 0.92 1.74 -10.40
N SER A 177 1.05 0.44 -10.13
CA SER A 177 0.10 -0.56 -10.62
C SER A 177 -1.29 -0.37 -10.03
N VAL A 178 -1.36 0.00 -8.75
CA VAL A 178 -2.62 0.26 -8.03
C VAL A 178 -3.33 1.47 -8.61
N LEU A 179 -2.61 2.59 -8.84
CA LEU A 179 -3.17 3.80 -9.45
C LEU A 179 -3.73 3.54 -10.86
N TYR A 180 -3.00 2.77 -11.67
CA TYR A 180 -3.51 2.37 -13.00
C TYR A 180 -4.79 1.54 -12.90
N ALA A 181 -4.83 0.57 -12.00
CA ALA A 181 -6.02 -0.25 -11.80
C ALA A 181 -7.22 0.58 -11.31
N ALA A 182 -6.98 1.48 -10.35
CA ALA A 182 -8.02 2.34 -9.79
C ALA A 182 -8.58 3.31 -10.84
N HIS A 183 -7.72 3.96 -11.63
CA HIS A 183 -8.16 4.81 -12.73
C HIS A 183 -8.95 4.02 -13.81
N MET A 184 -8.52 2.81 -14.14
CA MET A 184 -9.28 1.96 -15.07
C MET A 184 -10.67 1.61 -14.50
N ALA A 185 -10.76 1.33 -13.18
CA ALA A 185 -12.02 1.05 -12.52
C ALA A 185 -12.96 2.25 -12.53
N GLU A 186 -12.45 3.48 -12.29
CA GLU A 186 -13.22 4.73 -12.43
C GLU A 186 -13.78 4.93 -13.86
N ASN A 187 -12.99 4.53 -14.86
CA ASN A 187 -13.41 4.57 -16.27
C ASN A 187 -14.21 3.32 -16.70
N HIS A 188 -14.79 2.61 -15.75
CA HIS A 188 -15.69 1.48 -15.97
C HIS A 188 -15.08 0.30 -16.76
N ALA A 189 -13.74 0.16 -16.75
CA ALA A 189 -13.09 -1.01 -17.32
C ALA A 189 -13.51 -2.28 -16.58
N SER A 190 -13.63 -3.37 -17.31
CA SER A 190 -13.96 -4.66 -16.72
C SER A 190 -12.82 -5.21 -15.86
N ARG A 191 -13.16 -6.07 -14.90
CA ARG A 191 -12.21 -6.77 -14.05
C ARG A 191 -11.09 -7.44 -14.87
N ASP A 192 -11.44 -8.12 -15.96
CA ASP A 192 -10.49 -8.87 -16.77
C ASP A 192 -9.55 -7.96 -17.54
N GLU A 193 -10.01 -6.81 -18.03
CA GLU A 193 -9.18 -5.80 -18.68
C GLU A 193 -8.16 -5.22 -17.70
N ILE A 194 -8.59 -4.90 -16.46
CA ILE A 194 -7.71 -4.40 -15.41
C ILE A 194 -6.65 -5.45 -15.07
N VAL A 195 -7.05 -6.69 -14.83
CA VAL A 195 -6.12 -7.81 -14.54
C VAL A 195 -5.09 -7.98 -15.64
N LYS A 196 -5.53 -8.00 -16.90
CA LYS A 196 -4.65 -8.13 -18.07
C LYS A 196 -3.68 -6.96 -18.17
N THR A 197 -4.17 -5.76 -17.97
CA THR A 197 -3.35 -4.53 -18.05
C THR A 197 -2.32 -4.47 -16.94
N VAL A 198 -2.70 -4.67 -15.69
CA VAL A 198 -1.76 -4.67 -14.56
C VAL A 198 -0.67 -5.73 -14.75
N LYS A 199 -1.02 -6.94 -15.19
CA LYS A 199 -0.03 -7.98 -15.53
C LYS A 199 0.93 -7.55 -16.65
N LYS A 200 0.45 -6.80 -17.65
CA LYS A 200 1.27 -6.27 -18.75
C LYS A 200 2.19 -5.15 -18.27
N LEU A 201 1.72 -4.27 -17.39
CA LEU A 201 2.45 -3.10 -16.90
C LEU A 201 3.71 -3.44 -16.09
N ARG A 202 3.77 -4.59 -15.44
CA ARG A 202 4.92 -5.00 -14.59
C ARG A 202 6.28 -4.77 -15.24
N ARG A 203 6.43 -5.07 -16.52
CA ARG A 203 7.70 -4.95 -17.25
C ARG A 203 8.10 -3.50 -17.57
N TYR A 204 7.15 -2.57 -17.44
CA TYR A 204 7.36 -1.16 -17.74
C TYR A 204 7.58 -0.31 -16.50
N ILE A 205 7.33 -0.86 -15.32
CA ILE A 205 7.58 -0.16 -14.06
C ILE A 205 9.06 -0.25 -13.72
N SER A 206 9.69 0.89 -13.51
CA SER A 206 11.05 0.98 -12.99
C SER A 206 10.99 0.92 -11.47
N SER A 207 11.61 -0.10 -10.90
CA SER A 207 11.68 -0.33 -9.47
C SER A 207 13.13 -0.49 -9.08
N ALA A 208 13.81 0.63 -8.88
CA ALA A 208 15.20 0.68 -8.45
C ALA A 208 15.30 1.56 -7.21
N PHE A 209 16.06 1.11 -6.22
CA PHE A 209 16.35 1.87 -5.02
C PHE A 209 17.78 1.65 -4.57
N ILE A 210 18.36 2.66 -3.95
CA ILE A 210 19.71 2.60 -3.41
C ILE A 210 19.64 2.56 -1.89
N ILE A 211 20.53 1.79 -1.30
CA ILE A 211 20.64 1.60 0.15
C ILE A 211 21.90 2.29 0.62
N ASP A 212 21.75 3.20 1.58
CA ASP A 212 22.91 3.88 2.19
C ASP A 212 23.72 2.91 3.04
N SER A 213 23.07 2.19 3.95
CA SER A 213 23.74 1.25 4.86
C SER A 213 23.23 -0.18 4.67
N THR A 214 24.15 -1.11 4.49
CA THR A 214 23.83 -2.54 4.37
C THR A 214 23.52 -3.22 5.71
N HIS A 215 23.50 -2.46 6.81
CA HIS A 215 23.31 -2.98 8.18
C HIS A 215 21.97 -3.72 8.33
N MET A 216 20.88 -3.17 7.81
CA MET A 216 19.54 -3.81 7.89
C MET A 216 19.47 -5.07 7.04
N MET A 217 20.10 -5.09 5.87
CA MET A 217 20.20 -6.31 5.04
C MET A 217 20.95 -7.43 5.75
N CYS A 218 21.97 -7.08 6.53
CA CYS A 218 22.69 -8.03 7.36
C CYS A 218 21.83 -8.54 8.53
N LYS A 219 21.11 -7.64 9.23
CA LYS A 219 20.20 -8.02 10.33
C LYS A 219 19.07 -8.93 9.87
N SER A 220 18.53 -8.71 8.69
CA SER A 220 17.48 -9.56 8.08
C SER A 220 18.01 -10.84 7.43
N GLY A 221 19.32 -11.09 7.48
CA GLY A 221 19.93 -12.28 6.91
C GLY A 221 20.09 -12.31 5.40
N GLN A 222 19.80 -11.19 4.71
CA GLN A 222 19.91 -11.09 3.24
C GLN A 222 21.39 -11.08 2.77
N ILE A 223 22.30 -10.57 3.61
CA ILE A 223 23.75 -10.62 3.39
C ILE A 223 24.48 -11.07 4.65
N SER A 224 25.69 -11.62 4.48
CA SER A 224 26.52 -12.00 5.61
C SER A 224 27.21 -10.79 6.27
N LYS A 225 27.59 -10.93 7.54
CA LYS A 225 28.33 -9.88 8.27
C LYS A 225 29.65 -9.50 7.57
N ARG A 226 30.32 -10.46 6.93
CA ARG A 226 31.56 -10.20 6.16
C ARG A 226 31.30 -9.28 4.97
N VAL A 227 30.21 -9.49 4.25
CA VAL A 227 29.80 -8.63 3.12
C VAL A 227 29.45 -7.25 3.62
N GLN A 228 28.71 -7.12 4.72
CA GLN A 228 28.42 -5.82 5.33
C GLN A 228 29.70 -5.05 5.65
N VAL A 229 30.64 -5.65 6.40
CA VAL A 229 31.90 -5.00 6.78
C VAL A 229 32.71 -4.56 5.55
N MET A 230 32.70 -5.35 4.48
CA MET A 230 33.37 -4.99 3.22
C MET A 230 32.68 -3.79 2.56
N CYS A 231 31.34 -3.76 2.52
CA CYS A 231 30.60 -2.63 1.97
C CYS A 231 30.88 -1.34 2.75
N ASP A 232 30.86 -1.42 4.08
CA ASP A 232 31.12 -0.27 4.95
C ASP A 232 32.57 0.25 4.78
N ALA A 233 33.56 -0.65 4.73
CA ALA A 233 34.97 -0.29 4.59
C ALA A 233 35.31 0.35 3.23
N LEU A 234 34.59 -0.04 2.17
CA LEU A 234 34.81 0.45 0.81
C LEU A 234 33.77 1.52 0.39
N LEU A 235 32.93 1.99 1.31
CA LEU A 235 31.83 2.92 1.04
C LEU A 235 30.98 2.47 -0.16
N LEU A 236 30.55 1.19 -0.15
CA LEU A 236 29.78 0.59 -1.23
C LEU A 236 28.27 0.66 -0.91
N HIS A 237 27.52 1.21 -1.83
CA HIS A 237 26.08 1.38 -1.74
C HIS A 237 25.40 0.55 -2.84
N PRO A 238 24.68 -0.53 -2.48
CA PRO A 238 24.03 -1.38 -3.47
C PRO A 238 22.79 -0.69 -4.07
N VAL A 239 22.69 -0.79 -5.39
CA VAL A 239 21.45 -0.47 -6.11
C VAL A 239 20.66 -1.75 -6.30
N ILE A 240 19.51 -1.82 -5.67
CA ILE A 240 18.60 -2.97 -5.71
C ILE A 240 17.52 -2.70 -6.76
N VAL A 241 17.21 -3.71 -7.54
CA VAL A 241 16.11 -3.69 -8.52
C VAL A 241 15.23 -4.92 -8.35
N LEU A 242 13.97 -4.81 -8.77
CA LEU A 242 13.12 -5.98 -8.90
C LEU A 242 13.19 -6.51 -10.34
N ARG A 243 13.52 -7.80 -10.45
CA ARG A 243 13.51 -8.55 -11.72
C ARG A 243 12.73 -9.85 -11.54
N LYS A 244 11.69 -10.05 -12.35
CA LYS A 244 10.82 -11.24 -12.25
C LYS A 244 10.30 -11.48 -10.83
N SER A 245 9.82 -10.41 -10.19
CA SER A 245 9.29 -10.41 -8.81
C SER A 245 10.32 -10.79 -7.73
N ARG A 246 11.63 -10.68 -8.00
CA ARG A 246 12.72 -10.95 -7.05
C ARG A 246 13.64 -9.75 -6.93
N MET A 247 14.14 -9.49 -5.73
CA MET A 247 15.18 -8.50 -5.51
C MET A 247 16.52 -9.00 -6.05
N ALA A 248 17.27 -8.10 -6.69
CA ALA A 248 18.60 -8.37 -7.20
C ALA A 248 19.46 -7.10 -7.11
N VAL A 249 20.74 -7.26 -6.80
CA VAL A 249 21.71 -6.17 -6.91
C VAL A 249 21.97 -5.91 -8.38
N SER A 250 21.75 -4.68 -8.83
CA SER A 250 21.92 -4.23 -10.21
C SER A 250 23.31 -3.62 -10.43
N SER A 251 23.76 -2.82 -9.48
CA SER A 251 25.08 -2.19 -9.46
C SER A 251 25.48 -1.85 -8.04
N MET A 252 26.75 -1.50 -7.87
CA MET A 252 27.29 -0.95 -6.63
C MET A 252 27.80 0.45 -6.94
N GLU A 253 27.35 1.43 -6.17
CA GLU A 253 27.90 2.78 -6.20
C GLU A 253 28.94 2.90 -5.08
N MET A 254 29.97 3.73 -5.29
CA MET A 254 31.08 3.88 -4.33
C MET A 254 31.36 5.35 -4.04
N GLY A 255 31.62 5.66 -2.78
CA GLY A 255 32.03 6.98 -2.31
C GLY A 255 31.08 7.58 -1.29
N SER A 256 31.22 8.90 -1.05
CA SER A 256 30.31 9.60 -0.14
C SER A 256 28.87 9.53 -0.63
N PHE A 257 27.91 9.53 0.28
CA PHE A 257 26.50 9.35 -0.06
C PHE A 257 25.98 10.43 -1.05
N TYR A 258 26.40 11.69 -0.91
CA TYR A 258 26.09 12.74 -1.89
C TYR A 258 26.56 12.43 -3.30
N HIS A 259 27.78 11.89 -3.42
CA HIS A 259 28.31 11.48 -4.73
C HIS A 259 27.52 10.32 -5.31
N VAL A 260 27.15 9.38 -4.45
CA VAL A 260 26.35 8.20 -4.78
C VAL A 260 24.93 8.59 -5.21
N ILE A 261 24.27 9.52 -4.52
CA ILE A 261 22.95 10.09 -4.92
C ILE A 261 23.03 10.58 -6.37
N LYS A 262 24.01 11.43 -6.67
CA LYS A 262 24.16 12.00 -8.03
C LYS A 262 24.39 10.91 -9.08
N GLY A 263 25.26 9.94 -8.78
CA GLY A 263 25.56 8.82 -9.66
C GLY A 263 24.33 7.98 -9.97
N TYR A 264 23.56 7.62 -8.92
CA TYR A 264 22.34 6.84 -9.00
C TYR A 264 21.24 7.55 -9.80
N VAL A 265 20.95 8.82 -9.46
CA VAL A 265 19.92 9.61 -10.18
C VAL A 265 20.26 9.74 -11.65
N ARG A 266 21.51 10.13 -11.98
CA ARG A 266 21.98 10.24 -13.34
C ARG A 266 21.84 8.94 -14.13
N LYS A 267 22.25 7.80 -13.56
CA LYS A 267 22.18 6.49 -14.23
C LYS A 267 20.74 6.03 -14.42
N THR A 268 19.90 6.24 -13.39
CA THR A 268 18.49 5.83 -13.42
C THR A 268 17.69 6.60 -14.45
N LEU A 269 17.99 7.89 -14.63
CA LEU A 269 17.30 8.80 -15.56
C LEU A 269 18.06 9.04 -16.88
N ALA A 270 19.08 8.23 -17.19
CA ALA A 270 19.96 8.42 -18.35
C ALA A 270 19.25 8.40 -19.71
N ASN A 271 18.07 7.79 -19.82
CA ASN A 271 17.29 7.74 -21.06
C ASN A 271 15.90 8.40 -20.88
N PRO A 272 15.81 9.74 -20.85
CA PRO A 272 14.54 10.44 -20.64
C PRO A 272 13.48 10.17 -21.71
N ARG A 273 13.88 9.80 -22.95
CA ARG A 273 12.94 9.47 -24.03
C ARG A 273 12.18 8.17 -23.78
N GLY A 274 12.79 7.24 -23.05
CA GLY A 274 12.17 5.97 -22.65
C GLY A 274 11.36 6.04 -21.35
N ILE A 275 11.23 7.23 -20.74
CA ILE A 275 10.54 7.45 -19.46
C ILE A 275 9.19 8.10 -19.74
N ASP A 276 8.15 7.60 -19.08
CA ASP A 276 6.87 8.28 -18.92
C ASP A 276 7.01 9.34 -17.83
N ARG A 277 6.99 10.61 -18.21
CA ARG A 277 7.31 11.73 -17.33
C ARG A 277 6.11 12.31 -16.57
N ARG A 278 4.96 11.63 -16.58
CA ARG A 278 3.77 12.11 -15.87
C ARG A 278 3.92 12.05 -14.37
N ILE A 279 4.43 10.93 -13.85
CA ILE A 279 4.54 10.69 -12.41
C ILE A 279 5.91 10.08 -12.07
N LEU A 280 6.55 10.64 -11.05
CA LEU A 280 7.69 10.07 -10.35
C LEU A 280 7.37 10.02 -8.85
N PHE A 281 7.63 8.86 -8.23
CA PHE A 281 7.76 8.77 -6.78
C PHE A 281 9.24 8.76 -6.40
N ILE A 282 9.61 9.68 -5.52
CA ILE A 282 10.86 9.64 -4.76
C ILE A 282 10.46 9.05 -3.40
N THR A 283 10.60 7.73 -3.25
CA THR A 283 10.25 7.07 -2.00
C THR A 283 11.49 6.85 -1.16
N TYR A 284 11.44 7.23 0.11
CA TYR A 284 12.61 7.31 0.99
C TYR A 284 12.32 6.83 2.41
N ALA A 285 13.37 6.43 3.11
CA ALA A 285 13.34 6.06 4.52
C ALA A 285 14.43 6.80 5.30
N GLY A 286 14.06 7.55 6.35
CA GLY A 286 14.98 8.21 7.27
C GLY A 286 16.01 9.12 6.59
N MET A 287 15.58 10.00 5.69
CA MET A 287 16.43 10.97 4.99
C MET A 287 16.16 12.39 5.50
N ASP A 288 17.21 13.21 5.55
CA ASP A 288 17.11 14.63 5.86
C ASP A 288 16.57 15.44 4.67
N GLU A 289 16.08 16.64 4.97
CA GLU A 289 15.45 17.51 3.99
C GLU A 289 16.45 18.01 2.92
N GLU A 290 17.71 18.25 3.29
CA GLU A 290 18.76 18.72 2.39
C GLU A 290 19.04 17.66 1.30
N SER A 291 19.18 16.39 1.71
CA SER A 291 19.33 15.27 0.77
C SER A 291 18.13 15.12 -0.16
N LEU A 292 16.90 15.29 0.35
CA LEU A 292 15.69 15.22 -0.47
C LEU A 292 15.59 16.37 -1.47
N GLN A 293 15.95 17.59 -1.07
CA GLN A 293 16.02 18.75 -1.97
C GLN A 293 17.06 18.51 -3.07
N TYR A 294 18.23 18.02 -2.72
CA TYR A 294 19.28 17.68 -3.68
C TYR A 294 18.82 16.63 -4.70
N ILE A 295 18.14 15.57 -4.27
CA ILE A 295 17.57 14.57 -5.18
C ILE A 295 16.57 15.20 -6.14
N GLN A 296 15.69 16.08 -5.65
CA GLN A 296 14.70 16.75 -6.49
C GLN A 296 15.36 17.67 -7.53
N GLU A 297 16.42 18.38 -7.16
CA GLU A 297 17.18 19.22 -8.09
C GLU A 297 17.82 18.38 -9.20
N LEU A 298 18.44 17.27 -8.83
CA LEU A 298 19.00 16.34 -9.80
C LEU A 298 17.94 15.74 -10.74
N VAL A 299 16.77 15.39 -10.20
CA VAL A 299 15.65 14.92 -11.02
C VAL A 299 15.21 15.98 -12.02
N ARG A 300 15.03 17.24 -11.59
CA ARG A 300 14.70 18.35 -12.50
C ARG A 300 15.76 18.55 -13.58
N GLN A 301 17.04 18.41 -13.22
CA GLN A 301 18.16 18.57 -14.15
C GLN A 301 18.23 17.45 -15.19
N TYR A 302 18.05 16.19 -14.80
CA TYR A 302 18.24 15.04 -15.69
C TYR A 302 16.99 14.63 -16.45
N CYS A 303 15.83 14.68 -15.81
CA CYS A 303 14.55 14.29 -16.40
C CYS A 303 13.40 14.97 -15.64
N PRO A 304 12.91 16.12 -16.08
CA PRO A 304 11.78 16.77 -15.44
C PRO A 304 10.51 15.95 -15.62
N PHE A 305 9.77 15.76 -14.52
CA PHE A 305 8.47 15.11 -14.47
C PHE A 305 7.36 16.13 -14.24
N GLU A 306 6.15 15.82 -14.70
CA GLU A 306 4.97 16.67 -14.51
C GLU A 306 4.54 16.70 -13.03
N ARG A 307 4.59 15.52 -12.37
CA ARG A 307 4.29 15.38 -10.94
C ARG A 307 5.39 14.57 -10.26
N VAL A 308 5.93 15.10 -9.17
CA VAL A 308 6.92 14.43 -8.33
C VAL A 308 6.35 14.33 -6.93
N TYR A 309 6.20 13.11 -6.44
CA TYR A 309 5.77 12.83 -5.08
C TYR A 309 6.96 12.44 -4.21
N LEU A 310 7.18 13.18 -3.13
CA LEU A 310 8.06 12.77 -2.03
C LEU A 310 7.23 11.89 -1.10
N GLN A 311 7.52 10.60 -1.09
CA GLN A 311 6.79 9.62 -0.31
C GLN A 311 7.69 8.97 0.73
N LYS A 312 7.33 9.05 2.00
CA LYS A 312 7.95 8.20 3.02
C LYS A 312 7.57 6.75 2.77
N ALA A 313 8.55 5.87 2.86
CA ALA A 313 8.30 4.44 2.86
C ALA A 313 7.49 4.05 4.11
N SER A 314 6.61 3.07 3.97
CA SER A 314 5.91 2.45 5.11
C SER A 314 6.91 1.86 6.10
N SER A 315 6.48 1.65 7.34
CA SER A 315 7.33 1.05 8.37
C SER A 315 7.81 -0.34 7.95
N ALA A 316 6.93 -1.10 7.28
CA ALA A 316 7.26 -2.42 6.76
C ALA A 316 8.37 -2.37 5.68
N ILE A 317 8.38 -1.38 4.81
CA ILE A 317 9.45 -1.18 3.82
C ILE A 317 10.72 -0.64 4.50
N ALA A 318 10.58 0.41 5.33
CA ALA A 318 11.69 1.08 6.01
C ALA A 318 12.50 0.12 6.91
N SER A 319 11.83 -0.82 7.61
CA SER A 319 12.49 -1.83 8.46
C SER A 319 13.48 -2.72 7.71
N ASN A 320 13.27 -2.90 6.41
CA ASN A 320 14.10 -3.76 5.57
C ASN A 320 15.21 -3.00 4.84
N CYS A 321 14.97 -1.76 4.41
CA CYS A 321 15.97 -0.97 3.67
C CYS A 321 16.85 -0.09 4.57
N GLY A 322 16.33 0.31 5.75
CA GLY A 322 17.06 1.17 6.69
C GLY A 322 17.07 2.65 6.30
N PRO A 323 17.58 3.50 7.22
CA PRO A 323 17.67 4.93 7.00
C PRO A 323 18.65 5.27 5.86
N GLY A 324 18.44 6.42 5.22
CA GLY A 324 19.22 6.90 4.09
C GLY A 324 18.86 6.25 2.75
N SER A 325 17.97 5.25 2.74
CA SER A 325 17.58 4.57 1.50
C SER A 325 16.53 5.36 0.73
N PHE A 326 16.63 5.37 -0.60
CA PHE A 326 15.59 5.95 -1.45
C PHE A 326 15.51 5.28 -2.82
N GLY A 327 14.38 5.47 -3.49
CA GLY A 327 14.13 4.95 -4.83
C GLY A 327 13.52 6.00 -5.75
N LEU A 328 13.81 5.88 -7.05
CA LEU A 328 13.14 6.59 -8.13
C LEU A 328 12.22 5.62 -8.86
N LEU A 329 10.92 5.76 -8.66
CA LEU A 329 9.91 4.81 -9.09
C LEU A 329 8.97 5.49 -10.09
N PHE A 330 8.98 4.98 -11.32
CA PHE A 330 8.26 5.57 -12.44
C PHE A 330 7.89 4.54 -13.50
N MET A 331 7.06 4.94 -14.44
CA MET A 331 6.73 4.14 -15.61
C MET A 331 7.71 4.41 -16.75
N ARG A 332 8.06 3.36 -17.50
CA ARG A 332 8.69 3.49 -18.81
C ARG A 332 7.61 3.67 -19.87
N ARG A 333 7.92 4.37 -20.96
CA ARG A 333 7.00 4.54 -22.10
C ARG A 333 6.60 3.19 -22.68
N ASN A 334 5.32 3.02 -22.91
CA ASN A 334 4.74 1.87 -23.56
C ASN A 334 3.47 2.31 -24.34
N GLU A 335 2.94 1.43 -25.18
CA GLU A 335 1.72 1.70 -25.97
C GLU A 335 0.50 2.06 -25.10
N ALA A 336 0.37 1.44 -23.91
CA ALA A 336 -0.70 1.75 -22.97
C ALA A 336 -0.52 3.11 -22.30
N SER A 337 0.72 3.61 -22.13
CA SER A 337 0.98 4.94 -21.59
C SER A 337 0.59 6.05 -22.57
N ILE A 338 0.51 5.75 -23.85
CA ILE A 338 0.11 6.69 -24.91
C ILE A 338 -1.42 6.88 -24.89
N SER A 339 -2.20 5.80 -24.78
CA SER A 339 -3.67 5.87 -24.70
C SER A 339 -4.18 6.52 -23.40
N TYR A 340 -3.38 6.49 -22.34
CA TYR A 340 -3.71 7.06 -21.04
C TYR A 340 -3.51 8.59 -20.99
N SER A 341 -2.71 9.14 -21.91
CA SER A 341 -2.45 10.59 -22.00
C SER A 341 -3.64 11.41 -22.52
N GLU A 342 -4.63 10.76 -23.13
CA GLU A 342 -5.82 11.44 -23.68
C GLU A 342 -6.92 11.65 -22.64
N GLY A 343 -6.89 10.93 -21.50
CA GLY A 343 -7.87 11.03 -20.43
C GLY A 343 -7.50 11.95 -19.25
N TYR A 344 -6.27 12.48 -19.20
CA TYR A 344 -5.77 13.39 -18.15
C TYR A 344 -5.63 14.84 -18.61
N ARG A 345 -6.46 15.30 -19.54
CA ARG A 345 -6.56 16.72 -19.88
C ARG A 345 -7.69 17.40 -19.15
#